data_2cd1808cccd8898b5c5439b3f757f551
#
_entry.id   2cd1808cccd8898b5c5439b3f757f551
#
_cell.length_a   1.000
_cell.length_b   1.000
_cell.length_c   1.000
_cell.angle_alpha   90.00
_cell.angle_beta   90.00
_cell.angle_gamma   90.00
#
_symmetry.space_group_name_H-M   'P 1'
#
loop_
_entity.id
_entity.type
_entity.pdbx_description
1 polymer ?
#
loop_
_entity_poly.entity_id
_entity_poly.type
_entity_poly.pdbx_seq_one_letter_code
_entity_poly.pdbx_strand_id
1 'polypeptide(L)'
;WMARALAPQKAAEASMPSAAMMGGAGGAPPVEVQAVTEEEVNLPNTYIGRVEPIQDVELRAQVSGYIKNIHFKEGADVKAGDLLFTIDPEQYEARVAVRKAEIEQAEALLDRAERYLNRLERSDARAITQADLDTARSDVAQGRAAVKQAVANLALAEFDLKHTRIFAPIDGRIGRTVANVGDYVMPSLGALVRIVQTDPIRIAFSVTDKDYLKALEKIGTDRVEDVLRIRYRLPTGTVSDLIGTHDFEDNTMSADTATMSVRARFSNPNGLLVPDGYVTVLVDFAKPPKAPVVPQEALLTDSEGHFVYVVDEAGIVQRRSVTSGMIPDGRVALRSGVKAGERVVVRGVQKVAPGKPVTTASAKEADGK
;
A
#
# COMPACT_ATOMS: atom_id res chain seq x y z
N TRP A 1 30.89 -37.22 -70.75
CA TRP A 1 31.07 -37.15 -72.15
C TRP A 1 30.70 -35.77 -72.68
N MET A 2 31.66 -35.25 -73.43
CA MET A 2 31.74 -34.17 -74.41
C MET A 2 31.72 -32.74 -73.95
N ALA A 3 32.95 -32.25 -73.93
CA ALA A 3 33.34 -30.87 -74.04
C ALA A 3 32.86 -30.26 -75.40
N ARG A 4 32.53 -28.97 -75.39
CA ARG A 4 32.73 -28.13 -76.54
C ARG A 4 33.04 -26.70 -76.07
N ALA A 5 34.30 -26.36 -76.26
CA ALA A 5 34.82 -25.02 -76.20
C ALA A 5 34.36 -24.22 -77.46
N LEU A 6 34.11 -22.93 -77.28
CA LEU A 6 34.20 -21.96 -78.41
C LEU A 6 34.71 -20.60 -77.88
N ALA A 7 35.67 -20.11 -78.57
CA ALA A 7 36.54 -19.02 -78.31
C ALA A 7 35.92 -17.61 -78.55
N PRO A 8 36.67 -16.53 -78.34
CA PRO A 8 36.13 -15.21 -78.00
C PRO A 8 35.86 -14.33 -79.19
N GLN A 9 34.82 -13.53 -79.13
CA GLN A 9 34.61 -12.42 -80.08
C GLN A 9 35.00 -11.08 -79.47
N LYS A 10 35.87 -10.39 -80.18
CA LYS A 10 36.35 -9.04 -80.00
C LYS A 10 35.21 -8.05 -80.17
N ALA A 11 34.93 -7.25 -79.10
CA ALA A 11 33.95 -6.17 -79.14
C ALA A 11 34.68 -4.81 -79.33
N ALA A 12 34.09 -4.01 -80.18
CA ALA A 12 34.54 -2.71 -80.54
C ALA A 12 34.45 -1.66 -79.46
N GLU A 13 35.44 -0.82 -79.38
CA GLU A 13 35.45 0.40 -78.57
C GLU A 13 34.41 1.40 -79.11
N ALA A 14 33.38 1.70 -78.20
CA ALA A 14 32.52 2.86 -78.39
C ALA A 14 32.89 3.89 -77.34
N SER A 15 33.48 4.98 -77.80
CA SER A 15 33.79 6.16 -77.03
C SER A 15 32.52 6.79 -76.46
N MET A 16 32.41 6.82 -75.17
CA MET A 16 31.38 7.61 -74.44
C MET A 16 31.89 9.04 -74.24
N PRO A 17 31.02 10.05 -74.37
CA PRO A 17 31.37 11.43 -74.04
C PRO A 17 31.42 11.64 -72.54
N SER A 18 32.48 12.29 -72.11
CA SER A 18 32.70 12.79 -70.74
C SER A 18 31.50 13.63 -70.27
N ALA A 19 30.68 13.09 -69.34
CA ALA A 19 29.70 13.88 -68.66
C ALA A 19 30.42 14.81 -67.68
N ALA A 20 30.37 16.09 -67.97
CA ALA A 20 30.82 17.15 -67.07
C ALA A 20 30.17 17.02 -65.72
N MET A 21 30.99 16.90 -64.69
CA MET A 21 30.58 17.07 -63.30
C MET A 21 29.97 18.45 -63.19
N MET A 22 28.62 18.52 -63.15
CA MET A 22 27.93 19.64 -62.54
C MET A 22 28.07 19.49 -61.02
N GLY A 23 29.08 20.15 -60.49
CA GLY A 23 29.14 20.46 -59.04
C GLY A 23 27.96 21.33 -58.65
N GLY A 24 26.85 20.68 -58.28
CA GLY A 24 25.79 21.36 -57.57
C GLY A 24 26.35 21.91 -56.26
N ALA A 25 26.36 23.23 -56.13
CA ALA A 25 26.58 23.88 -54.82
C ALA A 25 25.56 23.34 -53.86
N GLY A 26 25.94 22.31 -53.06
CA GLY A 26 25.10 21.72 -52.04
C GLY A 26 24.96 22.71 -50.91
N GLY A 27 23.95 23.55 -51.00
CA GLY A 27 23.51 24.35 -49.85
C GLY A 27 23.18 23.42 -48.69
N ALA A 28 23.57 23.80 -47.52
CA ALA A 28 23.26 23.04 -46.31
C ALA A 28 21.73 22.71 -46.26
N PRO A 29 21.35 21.44 -46.06
CA PRO A 29 19.95 21.03 -46.14
C PRO A 29 19.10 21.84 -45.15
N PRO A 30 17.91 22.32 -45.53
CA PRO A 30 17.03 23.04 -44.61
C PRO A 30 16.39 22.06 -43.63
N VAL A 31 16.44 22.40 -42.33
CA VAL A 31 15.85 21.67 -41.25
C VAL A 31 15.06 22.64 -40.32
N GLU A 32 13.97 22.15 -39.79
CA GLU A 32 13.26 22.89 -38.74
C GLU A 32 13.84 22.54 -37.37
N VAL A 33 14.19 23.56 -36.62
CA VAL A 33 14.74 23.43 -35.26
C VAL A 33 13.83 24.10 -34.26
N GLN A 34 13.76 23.53 -33.08
CA GLN A 34 13.08 24.11 -31.93
C GLN A 34 14.06 24.23 -30.77
N ALA A 35 13.96 25.35 -30.02
CA ALA A 35 14.72 25.52 -28.82
C ALA A 35 14.16 24.61 -27.71
N VAL A 36 15.06 23.97 -26.98
CA VAL A 36 14.72 23.14 -25.81
C VAL A 36 14.27 24.04 -24.73
N THR A 37 13.03 23.87 -24.26
CA THR A 37 12.46 24.60 -23.12
C THR A 37 12.74 23.81 -21.84
N GLU A 38 12.88 24.52 -20.72
CA GLU A 38 12.96 23.89 -19.40
C GLU A 38 11.59 24.01 -18.73
N GLU A 39 10.98 22.87 -18.45
CA GLU A 39 9.67 22.81 -17.83
C GLU A 39 9.71 21.96 -16.55
N GLU A 40 8.79 22.22 -15.62
CA GLU A 40 8.59 21.37 -14.46
C GLU A 40 7.95 20.07 -14.88
N VAL A 41 8.71 18.99 -14.83
CA VAL A 41 8.28 17.67 -15.29
C VAL A 41 8.28 16.70 -14.14
N ASN A 42 7.10 16.17 -13.83
CA ASN A 42 6.93 15.13 -12.84
C ASN A 42 6.72 13.79 -13.53
N LEU A 43 7.79 13.01 -13.59
CA LEU A 43 7.76 11.65 -14.12
C LEU A 43 7.65 10.67 -12.95
N PRO A 44 6.45 10.12 -12.67
CA PRO A 44 6.28 9.21 -11.56
C PRO A 44 7.05 7.91 -11.78
N ASN A 45 7.70 7.43 -10.74
CA ASN A 45 8.09 6.03 -10.67
C ASN A 45 6.83 5.19 -10.41
N THR A 46 6.72 4.06 -11.12
CA THR A 46 5.54 3.19 -11.03
C THR A 46 5.90 1.86 -10.40
N TYR A 47 5.10 1.44 -9.43
CA TYR A 47 5.26 0.17 -8.71
C TYR A 47 3.93 -0.58 -8.69
N ILE A 48 3.97 -1.89 -8.59
CA ILE A 48 2.78 -2.70 -8.33
C ILE A 48 2.54 -2.67 -6.84
N GLY A 49 1.36 -2.22 -6.42
CA GLY A 49 0.94 -2.20 -5.02
C GLY A 49 -0.18 -3.20 -4.77
N ARG A 50 -0.13 -3.87 -3.63
CA ARG A 50 -1.20 -4.68 -3.09
C ARG A 50 -1.95 -3.89 -2.04
N VAL A 51 -3.27 -3.91 -2.12
CA VAL A 51 -4.13 -3.27 -1.14
C VAL A 51 -4.23 -4.17 0.09
N GLU A 52 -3.91 -3.63 1.26
CA GLU A 52 -3.93 -4.34 2.53
C GLU A 52 -4.81 -3.60 3.54
N PRO A 53 -5.63 -4.30 4.32
CA PRO A 53 -6.34 -3.67 5.42
C PRO A 53 -5.36 -3.25 6.53
N ILE A 54 -5.69 -2.20 7.29
CA ILE A 54 -4.92 -1.83 8.48
C ILE A 54 -5.20 -2.81 9.60
N GLN A 55 -6.47 -3.18 9.75
CA GLN A 55 -6.91 -4.16 10.73
C GLN A 55 -7.76 -5.23 10.05
N ASP A 56 -7.51 -6.48 10.44
CA ASP A 56 -8.16 -7.68 9.93
C ASP A 56 -8.35 -8.63 11.10
N VAL A 57 -9.59 -8.88 11.46
CA VAL A 57 -9.91 -9.64 12.67
C VAL A 57 -10.83 -10.81 12.35
N GLU A 58 -10.38 -11.99 12.68
CA GLU A 58 -11.18 -13.21 12.71
C GLU A 58 -11.88 -13.34 14.07
N LEU A 59 -13.19 -13.18 14.08
CA LEU A 59 -14.00 -13.35 15.29
C LEU A 59 -14.24 -14.82 15.60
N ARG A 60 -13.97 -15.20 16.84
CA ARG A 60 -14.17 -16.56 17.34
C ARG A 60 -15.07 -16.54 18.58
N ALA A 61 -15.83 -17.60 18.79
CA ALA A 61 -16.54 -17.78 20.04
C ALA A 61 -15.54 -17.97 21.20
N GLN A 62 -15.77 -17.33 22.34
CA GLN A 62 -14.98 -17.53 23.57
C GLN A 62 -15.64 -18.53 24.50
N VAL A 63 -16.94 -18.78 24.31
CA VAL A 63 -17.72 -19.75 25.08
C VAL A 63 -18.46 -20.69 24.12
N SER A 64 -18.82 -21.86 24.59
CA SER A 64 -19.51 -22.88 23.79
C SER A 64 -21.01 -22.75 23.92
N GLY A 65 -21.76 -22.99 22.84
CA GLY A 65 -23.23 -22.98 22.88
C GLY A 65 -23.85 -22.88 21.51
N TYR A 66 -25.16 -22.85 21.46
CA TYR A 66 -25.91 -22.69 20.21
C TYR A 66 -26.07 -21.20 19.85
N ILE A 67 -25.87 -20.86 18.57
CA ILE A 67 -26.16 -19.50 18.07
C ILE A 67 -27.67 -19.28 18.13
N LYS A 68 -28.11 -18.33 18.95
CA LYS A 68 -29.52 -17.94 19.09
C LYS A 68 -29.94 -16.92 18.05
N ASN A 69 -29.07 -15.90 17.79
CA ASN A 69 -29.31 -14.85 16.82
C ASN A 69 -28.02 -14.37 16.14
N ILE A 70 -28.16 -13.93 14.89
CA ILE A 70 -27.16 -13.19 14.12
C ILE A 70 -27.77 -11.82 13.83
N HIS A 71 -27.05 -10.73 14.20
CA HIS A 71 -27.58 -9.36 14.21
C HIS A 71 -27.07 -8.48 13.06
N PHE A 72 -26.36 -9.04 12.10
CA PHE A 72 -25.82 -8.32 10.97
C PHE A 72 -26.25 -8.95 9.63
N LYS A 73 -26.01 -8.22 8.54
CA LYS A 73 -26.09 -8.76 7.19
C LYS A 73 -24.68 -8.96 6.65
N GLU A 74 -24.44 -10.06 5.96
CA GLU A 74 -23.16 -10.32 5.30
C GLU A 74 -22.80 -9.18 4.32
N GLY A 75 -21.55 -8.75 4.34
CA GLY A 75 -21.07 -7.64 3.52
C GLY A 75 -21.45 -6.24 4.00
N ALA A 76 -22.16 -6.10 5.12
CA ALA A 76 -22.49 -4.80 5.69
C ALA A 76 -21.27 -4.15 6.39
N ASP A 77 -21.34 -2.84 6.55
CA ASP A 77 -20.40 -2.11 7.39
C ASP A 77 -20.87 -2.18 8.85
N VAL A 78 -19.95 -2.46 9.75
CA VAL A 78 -20.16 -2.55 11.21
C VAL A 78 -19.24 -1.60 11.95
N LYS A 79 -19.67 -1.17 13.13
CA LYS A 79 -18.88 -0.33 14.03
C LYS A 79 -18.40 -1.12 15.23
N ALA A 80 -17.28 -0.74 15.78
CA ALA A 80 -16.79 -1.28 17.03
C ALA A 80 -17.85 -1.15 18.12
N GLY A 81 -18.17 -2.27 18.78
CA GLY A 81 -19.24 -2.35 19.77
C GLY A 81 -20.61 -2.81 19.24
N ASP A 82 -20.79 -2.96 17.94
CA ASP A 82 -22.02 -3.54 17.37
C ASP A 82 -22.16 -5.01 17.80
N LEU A 83 -23.35 -5.41 18.24
CA LEU A 83 -23.65 -6.81 18.56
C LEU A 83 -23.78 -7.62 17.29
N LEU A 84 -23.02 -8.69 17.15
CA LEU A 84 -22.98 -9.52 15.96
C LEU A 84 -23.65 -10.88 16.15
N PHE A 85 -23.31 -11.57 17.23
CA PHE A 85 -23.87 -12.87 17.54
C PHE A 85 -24.38 -12.92 18.98
N THR A 86 -25.43 -13.66 19.18
CA THR A 86 -25.91 -14.07 20.51
C THR A 86 -25.88 -15.59 20.59
N ILE A 87 -25.03 -16.12 21.46
CA ILE A 87 -25.03 -17.51 21.88
C ILE A 87 -26.10 -17.65 22.96
N ASP A 88 -26.81 -18.78 23.02
CA ASP A 88 -27.87 -18.99 24.01
C ASP A 88 -27.37 -18.79 25.45
N PRO A 89 -27.84 -17.75 26.16
CA PRO A 89 -27.33 -17.39 27.48
C PRO A 89 -27.96 -18.20 28.61
N GLU A 90 -29.00 -18.96 28.38
CA GLU A 90 -29.84 -19.55 29.48
C GLU A 90 -29.02 -20.36 30.48
N GLN A 91 -28.14 -21.25 29.99
CA GLN A 91 -27.27 -22.03 30.89
C GLN A 91 -26.26 -21.16 31.68
N TYR A 92 -25.79 -20.07 31.08
CA TYR A 92 -24.83 -19.14 31.68
C TYR A 92 -25.52 -18.27 32.74
N GLU A 93 -26.73 -17.81 32.45
CA GLU A 93 -27.59 -17.09 33.44
C GLU A 93 -27.93 -17.95 34.67
N ALA A 94 -28.29 -19.22 34.43
CA ALA A 94 -28.49 -20.17 35.52
C ALA A 94 -27.22 -20.39 36.34
N ARG A 95 -26.05 -20.48 35.70
CA ARG A 95 -24.76 -20.62 36.37
C ARG A 95 -24.42 -19.40 37.22
N VAL A 96 -24.67 -18.19 36.72
CA VAL A 96 -24.52 -16.93 37.48
C VAL A 96 -25.46 -16.91 38.71
N ALA A 97 -26.73 -17.36 38.58
CA ALA A 97 -27.66 -17.41 39.67
C ALA A 97 -27.19 -18.39 40.79
N VAL A 98 -26.66 -19.55 40.42
CA VAL A 98 -26.07 -20.50 41.39
C VAL A 98 -24.88 -19.85 42.10
N ARG A 99 -23.96 -19.17 41.40
CA ARG A 99 -22.81 -18.53 42.07
C ARG A 99 -23.21 -17.38 42.98
N LYS A 100 -24.28 -16.65 42.69
CA LYS A 100 -24.84 -15.64 43.60
C LYS A 100 -25.35 -16.26 44.89
N ALA A 101 -26.07 -17.36 44.79
CA ALA A 101 -26.54 -18.09 45.98
C ALA A 101 -25.39 -18.64 46.85
N GLU A 102 -24.28 -19.06 46.24
CA GLU A 102 -23.07 -19.48 46.96
C GLU A 102 -22.43 -18.32 47.76
N ILE A 103 -22.47 -17.09 47.24
CA ILE A 103 -21.99 -15.89 47.94
C ILE A 103 -22.90 -15.66 49.19
N GLU A 104 -24.20 -15.65 48.97
CA GLU A 104 -25.16 -15.46 50.10
C GLU A 104 -24.97 -16.51 51.22
N GLN A 105 -24.72 -17.77 50.84
CA GLN A 105 -24.41 -18.84 51.80
C GLN A 105 -23.09 -18.56 52.54
N ALA A 106 -22.03 -18.17 51.85
CA ALA A 106 -20.72 -17.89 52.45
C ALA A 106 -20.79 -16.67 53.38
N GLU A 107 -21.53 -15.62 53.00
CA GLU A 107 -21.76 -14.43 53.81
C GLU A 107 -22.53 -14.76 55.08
N ALA A 108 -23.58 -15.61 55.01
CA ALA A 108 -24.32 -16.04 56.18
C ALA A 108 -23.45 -16.85 57.16
N LEU A 109 -22.53 -17.67 56.66
CA LEU A 109 -21.58 -18.41 57.50
C LEU A 109 -20.54 -17.48 58.14
N LEU A 110 -20.03 -16.50 57.41
CA LEU A 110 -19.12 -15.48 57.94
C LEU A 110 -19.80 -14.66 59.06
N ASP A 111 -21.00 -14.15 58.80
CA ASP A 111 -21.77 -13.37 59.77
C ASP A 111 -22.05 -14.17 61.05
N ARG A 112 -22.33 -15.48 60.95
CA ARG A 112 -22.43 -16.37 62.10
C ARG A 112 -21.12 -16.43 62.88
N ALA A 113 -19.98 -16.60 62.19
CA ALA A 113 -18.67 -16.67 62.85
C ALA A 113 -18.28 -15.33 63.49
N GLU A 114 -18.53 -14.19 62.82
CA GLU A 114 -18.28 -12.86 63.38
C GLU A 114 -19.16 -12.57 64.61
N ARG A 115 -20.45 -12.93 64.58
CA ARG A 115 -21.31 -12.83 65.74
C ARG A 115 -20.83 -13.71 66.86
N TYR A 116 -20.30 -14.90 66.60
CA TYR A 116 -19.73 -15.78 67.63
C TYR A 116 -18.49 -15.18 68.26
N LEU A 117 -17.54 -14.71 67.49
CA LEU A 117 -16.32 -14.02 67.92
C LEU A 117 -16.68 -12.79 68.78
N ASN A 118 -17.58 -11.93 68.30
CA ASN A 118 -18.06 -10.75 69.05
C ASN A 118 -18.69 -11.09 70.40
N ARG A 119 -19.40 -12.22 70.54
CA ARG A 119 -19.95 -12.69 71.84
C ARG A 119 -18.82 -13.11 72.77
N LEU A 120 -17.83 -13.85 72.31
CA LEU A 120 -16.68 -14.25 73.11
C LEU A 120 -15.86 -13.04 73.54
N GLU A 121 -15.57 -12.07 72.71
CA GLU A 121 -14.81 -10.87 73.05
C GLU A 121 -15.53 -9.96 74.09
N ARG A 122 -16.85 -10.04 74.19
CA ARG A 122 -17.66 -9.30 75.14
C ARG A 122 -17.94 -10.06 76.46
N SER A 123 -17.58 -11.33 76.53
CA SER A 123 -17.79 -12.17 77.75
C SER A 123 -16.67 -11.96 78.77
N ASP A 124 -16.89 -12.34 80.01
CA ASP A 124 -15.91 -12.19 81.11
C ASP A 124 -14.61 -12.99 80.74
N ALA A 125 -13.45 -12.32 80.81
CA ALA A 125 -12.15 -12.89 80.52
C ALA A 125 -11.79 -14.12 81.39
N ARG A 126 -12.45 -14.35 82.47
CA ARG A 126 -12.26 -15.54 83.35
C ARG A 126 -12.99 -16.78 82.82
N ALA A 127 -13.95 -16.62 81.94
CA ALA A 127 -14.80 -17.71 81.43
C ALA A 127 -14.37 -18.22 80.02
N ILE A 128 -13.38 -17.60 79.43
CA ILE A 128 -12.96 -17.89 78.03
C ILE A 128 -11.49 -18.23 78.02
N THR A 129 -11.13 -19.31 77.30
CA THR A 129 -9.72 -19.67 77.07
C THR A 129 -9.16 -18.92 75.85
N GLN A 130 -7.83 -18.68 75.82
CA GLN A 130 -7.14 -18.09 74.63
C GLN A 130 -7.36 -18.95 73.37
N ALA A 131 -7.43 -20.28 73.61
CA ALA A 131 -7.67 -21.24 72.48
C ALA A 131 -9.06 -21.05 71.84
N ASP A 132 -10.09 -20.71 72.60
CA ASP A 132 -11.43 -20.44 72.06
C ASP A 132 -11.46 -19.17 71.25
N LEU A 133 -10.75 -18.10 71.69
CA LEU A 133 -10.63 -16.86 70.94
C LEU A 133 -9.85 -17.08 69.62
N ASP A 134 -8.73 -17.82 69.66
CA ASP A 134 -7.91 -18.09 68.48
C ASP A 134 -8.67 -18.98 67.49
N THR A 135 -9.47 -19.92 67.94
CA THR A 135 -10.38 -20.72 67.10
C THR A 135 -11.43 -19.84 66.42
N ALA A 136 -12.13 -18.99 67.21
CA ALA A 136 -13.15 -18.11 66.68
C ALA A 136 -12.59 -17.09 65.67
N ARG A 137 -11.37 -16.57 65.88
CA ARG A 137 -10.67 -15.71 64.91
C ARG A 137 -10.30 -16.46 63.64
N SER A 138 -9.86 -17.72 63.77
CA SER A 138 -9.59 -18.59 62.63
C SER A 138 -10.85 -18.87 61.82
N ASP A 139 -12.00 -19.13 62.48
CA ASP A 139 -13.28 -19.36 61.79
C ASP A 139 -13.73 -18.11 60.99
N VAL A 140 -13.56 -16.90 61.55
CA VAL A 140 -13.83 -15.64 60.84
C VAL A 140 -12.89 -15.48 59.64
N ALA A 141 -11.59 -15.76 59.80
CA ALA A 141 -10.64 -15.68 58.72
C ALA A 141 -10.99 -16.68 57.61
N GLN A 142 -11.38 -17.91 57.97
CA GLN A 142 -11.83 -18.92 57.01
C GLN A 142 -13.14 -18.50 56.32
N GLY A 143 -14.12 -17.95 57.05
CA GLY A 143 -15.34 -17.41 56.46
C GLY A 143 -15.08 -16.30 55.45
N ARG A 144 -14.19 -15.36 55.79
CA ARG A 144 -13.76 -14.30 54.83
C ARG A 144 -13.09 -14.84 53.59
N ALA A 145 -12.27 -15.88 53.74
CA ALA A 145 -11.66 -16.54 52.60
C ALA A 145 -12.70 -17.24 51.71
N ALA A 146 -13.72 -17.88 52.30
CA ALA A 146 -14.81 -18.52 51.56
C ALA A 146 -15.65 -17.50 50.76
N VAL A 147 -15.98 -16.34 51.34
CA VAL A 147 -16.67 -15.25 50.61
C VAL A 147 -15.83 -14.78 49.44
N LYS A 148 -14.53 -14.52 49.64
CA LYS A 148 -13.64 -14.13 48.53
C LYS A 148 -13.61 -15.17 47.42
N GLN A 149 -13.58 -16.43 47.76
CA GLN A 149 -13.60 -17.54 46.79
C GLN A 149 -14.92 -17.56 46.00
N ALA A 150 -16.07 -17.40 46.69
CA ALA A 150 -17.38 -17.36 46.04
C ALA A 150 -17.52 -16.16 45.09
N VAL A 151 -17.03 -14.98 45.49
CA VAL A 151 -17.00 -13.77 44.63
C VAL A 151 -16.14 -13.99 43.37
N ALA A 152 -14.97 -14.62 43.50
CA ALA A 152 -14.12 -14.94 42.36
C ALA A 152 -14.81 -15.93 41.39
N ASN A 153 -15.52 -16.93 41.91
CA ASN A 153 -16.28 -17.88 41.11
C ASN A 153 -17.46 -17.19 40.38
N LEU A 154 -18.12 -16.24 41.02
CA LEU A 154 -19.16 -15.43 40.38
C LEU A 154 -18.58 -14.62 39.23
N ALA A 155 -17.43 -13.96 39.43
CA ALA A 155 -16.79 -13.16 38.37
C ALA A 155 -16.46 -14.01 37.15
N LEU A 156 -16.02 -15.27 37.31
CA LEU A 156 -15.82 -16.21 36.20
C LEU A 156 -17.13 -16.55 35.46
N ALA A 157 -18.21 -16.79 36.18
CA ALA A 157 -19.51 -17.10 35.59
C ALA A 157 -20.08 -15.88 34.80
N GLU A 158 -19.91 -14.68 35.36
CA GLU A 158 -20.31 -13.42 34.68
C GLU A 158 -19.45 -13.13 33.45
N PHE A 159 -18.16 -13.46 33.50
CA PHE A 159 -17.28 -13.39 32.34
C PHE A 159 -17.78 -14.30 31.21
N ASP A 160 -18.11 -15.56 31.51
CA ASP A 160 -18.65 -16.49 30.54
C ASP A 160 -19.97 -15.98 29.94
N LEU A 161 -20.89 -15.49 30.79
CA LEU A 161 -22.18 -14.93 30.38
C LEU A 161 -21.97 -13.71 29.46
N LYS A 162 -21.03 -12.82 29.77
CA LYS A 162 -20.71 -11.67 28.94
C LYS A 162 -20.29 -12.11 27.54
N HIS A 163 -19.54 -13.19 27.43
CA HIS A 163 -19.01 -13.70 26.16
C HIS A 163 -20.02 -14.53 25.34
N THR A 164 -21.26 -14.71 25.85
CA THR A 164 -22.37 -15.18 25.00
C THR A 164 -22.82 -14.14 24.00
N ARG A 165 -22.48 -12.87 24.21
CA ARG A 165 -22.71 -11.77 23.26
C ARG A 165 -21.41 -11.38 22.61
N ILE A 166 -21.32 -11.56 21.30
CA ILE A 166 -20.11 -11.28 20.53
C ILE A 166 -20.27 -9.96 19.80
N PHE A 167 -19.38 -9.03 20.10
CA PHE A 167 -19.38 -7.67 19.53
C PHE A 167 -18.26 -7.49 18.53
N ALA A 168 -18.44 -6.55 17.59
CA ALA A 168 -17.39 -6.13 16.67
C ALA A 168 -16.25 -5.43 17.44
N PRO A 169 -14.99 -5.87 17.30
CA PRO A 169 -13.84 -5.23 17.96
C PRO A 169 -13.31 -4.00 17.23
N ILE A 170 -13.62 -3.87 15.93
CA ILE A 170 -13.15 -2.81 15.03
C ILE A 170 -14.28 -2.33 14.14
N ASP A 171 -14.12 -1.12 13.61
CA ASP A 171 -14.91 -0.62 12.50
C ASP A 171 -14.45 -1.30 11.21
N GLY A 172 -15.39 -1.67 10.33
CA GLY A 172 -15.02 -2.28 9.06
C GLY A 172 -16.18 -3.01 8.39
N ARG A 173 -15.85 -3.70 7.31
CA ARG A 173 -16.81 -4.50 6.57
C ARG A 173 -16.78 -5.95 7.04
N ILE A 174 -17.95 -6.46 7.42
CA ILE A 174 -18.10 -7.84 7.85
C ILE A 174 -18.20 -8.77 6.63
N GLY A 175 -17.48 -9.87 6.67
CA GLY A 175 -17.49 -10.88 5.62
C GLY A 175 -18.70 -11.82 5.71
N ARG A 176 -18.61 -12.93 4.97
CA ARG A 176 -19.59 -14.02 5.06
C ARG A 176 -19.42 -14.76 6.38
N THR A 177 -20.51 -15.06 7.05
CA THR A 177 -20.51 -15.92 8.23
C THR A 177 -20.35 -17.41 7.84
N VAL A 178 -19.66 -18.16 8.69
CA VAL A 178 -19.52 -19.62 8.52
C VAL A 178 -20.57 -20.35 9.35
N ALA A 179 -21.16 -19.66 10.33
CA ALA A 179 -22.10 -20.24 11.29
C ALA A 179 -23.51 -19.72 11.08
N ASN A 180 -24.52 -20.55 11.29
CA ASN A 180 -25.93 -20.24 11.15
C ASN A 180 -26.64 -20.23 12.51
N VAL A 181 -27.83 -19.65 12.57
CA VAL A 181 -28.69 -19.75 13.74
C VAL A 181 -29.03 -21.23 13.99
N GLY A 182 -28.81 -21.69 15.22
CA GLY A 182 -28.98 -23.10 15.62
C GLY A 182 -27.70 -23.94 15.54
N ASP A 183 -26.60 -23.41 14.97
CA ASP A 183 -25.32 -24.12 14.98
C ASP A 183 -24.67 -24.07 16.37
N TYR A 184 -24.03 -25.16 16.75
CA TYR A 184 -23.25 -25.24 17.98
C TYR A 184 -21.83 -24.75 17.73
N VAL A 185 -21.39 -23.77 18.48
CA VAL A 185 -20.05 -23.15 18.39
C VAL A 185 -19.23 -23.40 19.66
N MET A 186 -17.91 -23.41 19.49
CA MET A 186 -16.95 -23.55 20.58
C MET A 186 -15.63 -22.83 20.23
N PRO A 187 -14.80 -22.47 21.21
CA PRO A 187 -13.53 -21.74 20.96
C PRO A 187 -12.56 -22.42 19.98
N SER A 188 -12.59 -23.76 19.90
CA SER A 188 -11.73 -24.55 19.04
C SER A 188 -12.23 -24.70 17.59
N LEU A 189 -13.45 -24.25 17.27
CA LEU A 189 -14.08 -24.51 15.96
C LEU A 189 -13.61 -23.56 14.85
N GLY A 190 -12.79 -22.58 15.16
CA GLY A 190 -12.31 -21.60 14.17
C GLY A 190 -13.08 -20.28 14.19
N ALA A 191 -12.90 -19.49 13.14
CA ALA A 191 -13.54 -18.18 13.03
C ALA A 191 -15.02 -18.30 12.63
N LEU A 192 -15.88 -17.50 13.26
CA LEU A 192 -17.30 -17.37 12.91
C LEU A 192 -17.47 -16.44 11.71
N VAL A 193 -16.72 -15.33 11.72
CA VAL A 193 -16.75 -14.29 10.68
C VAL A 193 -15.45 -13.50 10.72
N ARG A 194 -15.09 -12.90 9.58
CA ARG A 194 -13.94 -11.99 9.45
C ARG A 194 -14.46 -10.57 9.29
N ILE A 195 -13.86 -9.62 9.98
CA ILE A 195 -14.10 -8.17 9.82
C ILE A 195 -12.82 -7.52 9.34
N VAL A 196 -12.93 -6.74 8.27
CA VAL A 196 -11.81 -6.09 7.61
C VAL A 196 -12.04 -4.58 7.60
N GLN A 197 -11.08 -3.84 8.11
CA GLN A 197 -11.11 -2.38 8.02
C GLN A 197 -10.87 -1.96 6.57
N THR A 198 -11.83 -1.20 6.00
CA THR A 198 -11.80 -0.76 4.60
C THR A 198 -11.44 0.69 4.43
N ASP A 199 -11.57 1.52 5.48
CA ASP A 199 -11.20 2.94 5.51
C ASP A 199 -10.70 3.32 6.91
N PRO A 200 -9.49 3.91 7.04
CA PRO A 200 -8.45 3.99 6.03
C PRO A 200 -7.86 2.64 5.65
N ILE A 201 -7.22 2.57 4.48
CA ILE A 201 -6.62 1.35 3.94
C ILE A 201 -5.13 1.57 3.61
N ARG A 202 -4.36 0.51 3.49
CA ARG A 202 -2.95 0.52 3.10
C ARG A 202 -2.75 0.02 1.69
N ILE A 203 -1.70 0.52 1.05
CA ILE A 203 -1.15 -0.07 -0.16
C ILE A 203 0.31 -0.40 0.14
N ALA A 204 0.64 -1.69 0.08
CA ALA A 204 2.01 -2.19 0.20
C ALA A 204 2.62 -2.33 -1.20
N PHE A 205 3.82 -1.81 -1.40
CA PHE A 205 4.55 -1.90 -2.66
C PHE A 205 6.04 -2.03 -2.40
N SER A 206 6.76 -2.62 -3.35
CA SER A 206 8.20 -2.85 -3.25
C SER A 206 8.96 -1.87 -4.12
N VAL A 207 9.92 -1.18 -3.52
CA VAL A 207 10.79 -0.20 -4.17
C VAL A 207 12.17 -0.83 -4.33
N THR A 208 12.80 -0.70 -5.51
CA THR A 208 14.16 -1.21 -5.72
C THR A 208 15.16 -0.48 -4.84
N ASP A 209 16.27 -1.14 -4.48
CA ASP A 209 17.37 -0.56 -3.69
C ASP A 209 17.86 0.76 -4.28
N LYS A 210 18.03 0.80 -5.58
CA LYS A 210 18.48 1.99 -6.34
C LYS A 210 17.51 3.17 -6.20
N ASP A 211 16.20 2.92 -6.33
CA ASP A 211 15.20 3.98 -6.25
C ASP A 211 14.98 4.43 -4.80
N TYR A 212 15.08 3.48 -3.87
CA TYR A 212 15.01 3.77 -2.44
C TYR A 212 16.17 4.67 -1.98
N LEU A 213 17.43 4.33 -2.35
CA LEU A 213 18.58 5.15 -2.00
C LEU A 213 18.53 6.55 -2.62
N LYS A 214 18.09 6.67 -3.88
CA LYS A 214 17.85 7.96 -4.52
C LYS A 214 16.78 8.79 -3.82
N ALA A 215 15.72 8.14 -3.32
CA ALA A 215 14.68 8.82 -2.55
C ALA A 215 15.24 9.31 -1.23
N LEU A 216 16.02 8.49 -0.49
CA LEU A 216 16.69 8.89 0.75
C LEU A 216 17.65 10.07 0.55
N GLU A 217 18.47 10.06 -0.50
CA GLU A 217 19.37 11.17 -0.82
C GLU A 217 18.62 12.49 -1.04
N LYS A 218 17.41 12.41 -1.61
CA LYS A 218 16.58 13.59 -1.88
C LYS A 218 15.75 14.04 -0.69
N ILE A 219 15.27 13.12 0.13
CA ILE A 219 14.54 13.40 1.36
C ILE A 219 15.48 14.03 2.38
N GLY A 220 16.71 13.50 2.53
CA GLY A 220 17.67 14.00 3.50
C GLY A 220 17.11 14.02 4.93
N THR A 221 16.91 15.20 5.49
CA THR A 221 16.31 15.43 6.83
C THR A 221 14.84 15.86 6.78
N ASP A 222 14.27 16.03 5.58
CA ASP A 222 12.89 16.47 5.41
C ASP A 222 11.92 15.30 5.65
N ARG A 223 10.63 15.62 5.77
CA ARG A 223 9.59 14.58 5.85
C ARG A 223 9.33 14.02 4.46
N VAL A 224 9.03 12.73 4.40
CA VAL A 224 8.72 12.04 3.13
C VAL A 224 7.61 12.74 2.35
N GLU A 225 6.55 13.15 3.05
CA GLU A 225 5.38 13.82 2.46
C GLU A 225 5.69 15.20 1.87
N ASP A 226 6.73 15.87 2.35
CA ASP A 226 7.14 17.19 1.85
C ASP A 226 7.95 17.07 0.54
N VAL A 227 8.54 15.91 0.30
CA VAL A 227 9.41 15.63 -0.86
C VAL A 227 8.74 14.75 -1.90
N LEU A 228 8.01 13.73 -1.46
CA LEU A 228 7.37 12.74 -2.33
C LEU A 228 5.86 12.79 -2.20
N ARG A 229 5.17 12.58 -3.32
CA ARG A 229 3.73 12.32 -3.38
C ARG A 229 3.49 10.90 -3.81
N ILE A 230 2.69 10.18 -3.03
CA ILE A 230 2.30 8.81 -3.31
C ILE A 230 0.83 8.83 -3.75
N ARG A 231 0.58 8.39 -4.98
CA ARG A 231 -0.76 8.28 -5.56
C ARG A 231 -0.96 6.86 -6.09
N TYR A 232 -2.16 6.51 -6.45
CA TYR A 232 -2.41 5.22 -7.08
C TYR A 232 -3.24 5.36 -8.36
N ARG A 233 -3.07 4.40 -9.25
CA ARG A 233 -3.89 4.22 -10.45
C ARG A 233 -4.63 2.89 -10.33
N LEU A 234 -5.94 2.94 -10.48
CA LEU A 234 -6.79 1.76 -10.51
C LEU A 234 -6.52 0.94 -11.79
N PRO A 235 -6.86 -0.37 -11.80
CA PRO A 235 -6.79 -1.21 -13.02
C PRO A 235 -7.63 -0.67 -14.17
N THR A 236 -8.65 0.14 -13.90
CA THR A 236 -9.48 0.86 -14.90
C THR A 236 -8.74 1.97 -15.62
N GLY A 237 -7.50 2.32 -15.19
CA GLY A 237 -6.71 3.43 -15.72
C GLY A 237 -6.89 4.75 -14.98
N THR A 238 -7.90 4.87 -14.13
CA THR A 238 -8.18 6.10 -13.36
C THR A 238 -7.10 6.35 -12.32
N VAL A 239 -6.49 7.53 -12.34
CA VAL A 239 -5.53 7.98 -11.32
C VAL A 239 -6.33 8.66 -10.20
N SER A 240 -6.02 8.32 -8.96
CA SER A 240 -6.63 8.94 -7.79
C SER A 240 -6.02 10.31 -7.51
N ASP A 241 -6.87 11.27 -7.17
CA ASP A 241 -6.45 12.58 -6.66
C ASP A 241 -6.04 12.53 -5.17
N LEU A 242 -6.37 11.43 -4.48
CA LEU A 242 -5.99 11.22 -3.08
C LEU A 242 -4.48 10.96 -2.99
N ILE A 243 -3.84 11.70 -2.09
CA ILE A 243 -2.42 11.55 -1.78
C ILE A 243 -2.32 10.61 -0.58
N GLY A 244 -1.50 9.57 -0.72
CA GLY A 244 -1.18 8.65 0.36
C GLY A 244 -0.18 9.27 1.32
N THR A 245 -0.34 8.97 2.61
CA THR A 245 0.65 9.27 3.63
C THR A 245 1.58 8.09 3.82
N HIS A 246 2.88 8.34 3.99
CA HIS A 246 3.84 7.31 4.35
C HIS A 246 3.44 6.72 5.71
N ASP A 247 3.28 5.40 5.79
CA ASP A 247 2.82 4.72 7.01
C ASP A 247 3.93 3.87 7.63
N PHE A 248 4.64 3.12 6.80
CA PHE A 248 5.69 2.21 7.26
C PHE A 248 6.63 1.84 6.12
N GLU A 249 7.90 1.66 6.43
CA GLU A 249 8.88 0.97 5.59
C GLU A 249 9.54 -0.13 6.40
N ASP A 250 9.90 -1.21 5.74
CA ASP A 250 10.56 -2.33 6.42
C ASP A 250 11.96 -1.90 6.89
N ASN A 251 12.49 -2.56 7.91
CA ASN A 251 13.84 -2.28 8.44
C ASN A 251 14.92 -3.07 7.70
N THR A 252 14.54 -3.94 6.76
CA THR A 252 15.45 -4.78 5.98
C THR A 252 14.96 -4.86 4.54
N MET A 253 15.91 -4.92 3.60
CA MET A 253 15.61 -5.23 2.20
C MET A 253 15.44 -6.74 2.02
N SER A 254 14.52 -7.12 1.13
CA SER A 254 14.41 -8.50 0.69
C SER A 254 15.68 -8.91 -0.07
N ALA A 255 16.38 -9.93 0.43
CA ALA A 255 17.61 -10.41 -0.19
C ALA A 255 17.39 -11.03 -1.58
N ASP A 256 16.21 -11.62 -1.80
CA ASP A 256 15.88 -12.32 -3.05
C ASP A 256 15.58 -11.35 -4.20
N THR A 257 15.01 -10.20 -3.88
CA THR A 257 14.52 -9.23 -4.90
C THR A 257 15.26 -7.90 -4.85
N ALA A 258 16.14 -7.67 -3.87
CA ALA A 258 16.81 -6.39 -3.61
C ALA A 258 15.81 -5.23 -3.57
N THR A 259 14.70 -5.40 -2.85
CA THR A 259 13.64 -4.40 -2.73
C THR A 259 13.32 -4.09 -1.27
N MET A 260 12.94 -2.82 -1.03
CA MET A 260 12.38 -2.35 0.23
C MET A 260 10.86 -2.38 0.16
N SER A 261 10.22 -2.98 1.15
CA SER A 261 8.76 -2.95 1.29
C SER A 261 8.34 -1.63 1.95
N VAL A 262 7.48 -0.89 1.25
CA VAL A 262 6.93 0.39 1.71
C VAL A 262 5.42 0.29 1.77
N ARG A 263 4.82 0.85 2.81
CA ARG A 263 3.37 0.94 2.97
C ARG A 263 2.94 2.39 3.03
N ALA A 264 1.95 2.72 2.23
CA ALA A 264 1.30 4.03 2.25
C ALA A 264 -0.17 3.87 2.64
N ARG A 265 -0.66 4.80 3.47
CA ARG A 265 -2.04 4.84 3.94
C ARG A 265 -2.85 5.78 3.07
N PHE A 266 -4.06 5.36 2.73
CA PHE A 266 -5.01 6.13 1.93
C PHE A 266 -6.38 6.15 2.59
N SER A 267 -7.10 7.26 2.43
CA SER A 267 -8.55 7.27 2.66
C SER A 267 -9.26 6.51 1.54
N ASN A 268 -10.30 5.77 1.89
CA ASN A 268 -11.06 4.95 0.94
C ASN A 268 -12.59 5.10 1.13
N PRO A 269 -13.11 6.33 1.17
CA PRO A 269 -14.52 6.58 1.50
C PRO A 269 -15.51 5.93 0.52
N ASN A 270 -15.09 5.74 -0.73
CA ASN A 270 -15.92 5.13 -1.77
C ASN A 270 -15.72 3.61 -1.91
N GLY A 271 -14.86 2.98 -1.08
CA GLY A 271 -14.59 1.55 -1.13
C GLY A 271 -13.94 1.05 -2.45
N LEU A 272 -13.30 1.94 -3.22
CA LEU A 272 -12.67 1.58 -4.50
C LEU A 272 -11.41 0.72 -4.33
N LEU A 273 -10.70 0.90 -3.22
CA LEU A 273 -9.59 0.06 -2.84
C LEU A 273 -10.14 -1.15 -2.08
N VAL A 274 -10.14 -2.29 -2.74
CA VAL A 274 -10.61 -3.55 -2.17
C VAL A 274 -9.41 -4.31 -1.60
N PRO A 275 -9.48 -4.80 -0.34
CA PRO A 275 -8.44 -5.64 0.23
C PRO A 275 -8.03 -6.78 -0.70
N ASP A 276 -6.74 -7.10 -0.72
CA ASP A 276 -6.09 -8.08 -1.60
C ASP A 276 -6.10 -7.73 -3.10
N GLY A 277 -6.70 -6.61 -3.50
CA GLY A 277 -6.63 -6.08 -4.86
C GLY A 277 -5.25 -5.51 -5.19
N TYR A 278 -4.98 -5.33 -6.49
CA TYR A 278 -3.75 -4.73 -6.99
C TYR A 278 -4.03 -3.39 -7.66
N VAL A 279 -3.10 -2.46 -7.45
CA VAL A 279 -3.13 -1.12 -8.05
C VAL A 279 -1.72 -0.75 -8.53
N THR A 280 -1.62 0.23 -9.41
CA THR A 280 -0.32 0.81 -9.75
C THR A 280 -0.06 2.01 -8.84
N VAL A 281 0.97 1.94 -8.02
CA VAL A 281 1.43 3.05 -7.18
C VAL A 281 2.29 3.98 -8.01
N LEU A 282 2.01 5.27 -7.92
CA LEU A 282 2.72 6.36 -8.59
C LEU A 282 3.43 7.19 -7.51
N VAL A 283 4.76 7.17 -7.53
CA VAL A 283 5.58 7.97 -6.62
C VAL A 283 6.26 9.07 -7.42
N ASP A 284 5.90 10.31 -7.14
CA ASP A 284 6.44 11.48 -7.79
C ASP A 284 6.94 12.52 -6.77
N PHE A 285 7.62 13.58 -7.24
CA PHE A 285 8.09 14.65 -6.37
C PHE A 285 6.97 15.66 -6.06
N ALA A 286 6.86 16.08 -4.81
CA ALA A 286 5.94 17.14 -4.40
C ALA A 286 6.26 18.46 -5.10
N LYS A 287 7.57 18.73 -5.33
CA LYS A 287 8.06 19.83 -6.14
C LYS A 287 8.74 19.23 -7.39
N PRO A 288 8.10 19.31 -8.56
CA PRO A 288 8.65 18.72 -9.76
C PRO A 288 10.01 19.31 -10.10
N PRO A 289 11.02 18.48 -10.46
CA PRO A 289 12.26 19.00 -10.97
C PRO A 289 12.03 19.62 -12.36
N LYS A 290 12.79 20.66 -12.68
CA LYS A 290 12.85 21.18 -14.05
C LYS A 290 13.66 20.24 -14.92
N ALA A 291 13.15 19.96 -16.11
CA ALA A 291 13.83 19.14 -17.11
C ALA A 291 13.71 19.74 -18.51
N PRO A 292 14.70 19.53 -19.37
CA PRO A 292 14.62 19.89 -20.78
C PRO A 292 13.48 19.12 -21.46
N VAL A 293 12.63 19.82 -22.19
CA VAL A 293 11.48 19.26 -22.91
C VAL A 293 11.63 19.52 -24.39
N VAL A 294 11.37 18.48 -25.20
CA VAL A 294 11.38 18.54 -26.65
C VAL A 294 10.09 17.95 -27.22
N PRO A 295 9.66 18.35 -28.43
CA PRO A 295 8.59 17.65 -29.13
C PRO A 295 8.93 16.18 -29.38
N GLN A 296 7.93 15.30 -29.37
CA GLN A 296 8.12 13.88 -29.64
C GLN A 296 8.74 13.62 -31.02
N GLU A 297 8.46 14.49 -31.98
CA GLU A 297 9.02 14.42 -33.34
C GLU A 297 10.55 14.57 -33.37
N ALA A 298 11.17 15.21 -32.38
CA ALA A 298 12.62 15.34 -32.26
C ALA A 298 13.30 14.11 -31.68
N LEU A 299 12.56 13.22 -31.03
CA LEU A 299 13.09 11.99 -30.43
C LEU A 299 13.17 10.88 -31.46
N LEU A 300 14.38 10.38 -31.71
CA LEU A 300 14.66 9.29 -32.63
C LEU A 300 15.09 8.06 -31.84
N THR A 301 14.89 6.90 -32.46
CA THR A 301 15.26 5.61 -31.86
C THR A 301 16.06 4.79 -32.84
N ASP A 302 17.15 4.20 -32.38
CA ASP A 302 17.93 3.20 -33.10
C ASP A 302 18.26 1.99 -32.21
N SER A 303 19.19 1.15 -32.68
CA SER A 303 19.64 -0.05 -31.91
C SER A 303 20.38 0.26 -30.62
N GLU A 304 20.88 1.50 -30.46
CA GLU A 304 21.59 1.95 -29.25
C GLU A 304 20.67 2.67 -28.25
N GLY A 305 19.42 2.96 -28.67
CA GLY A 305 18.41 3.61 -27.80
C GLY A 305 17.88 4.91 -28.40
N HIS A 306 17.48 5.83 -27.49
CA HIS A 306 16.93 7.13 -27.90
C HIS A 306 18.04 8.17 -28.13
N PHE A 307 17.89 8.97 -29.18
CA PHE A 307 18.81 10.07 -29.48
C PHE A 307 18.07 11.26 -30.06
N VAL A 308 18.72 12.42 -30.06
CA VAL A 308 18.27 13.65 -30.73
C VAL A 308 19.41 14.25 -31.55
N TYR A 309 19.08 15.02 -32.56
CA TYR A 309 20.03 15.86 -33.26
C TYR A 309 20.02 17.28 -32.73
N VAL A 310 21.13 17.73 -32.16
CA VAL A 310 21.35 19.09 -31.68
C VAL A 310 22.12 19.89 -32.69
N VAL A 311 21.72 21.11 -32.98
CA VAL A 311 22.41 22.04 -33.87
C VAL A 311 23.15 23.08 -33.01
N ASP A 312 24.46 23.15 -33.19
CA ASP A 312 25.30 24.13 -32.49
C ASP A 312 25.19 25.53 -33.09
N GLU A 313 25.90 26.50 -32.51
CA GLU A 313 25.91 27.90 -33.00
C GLU A 313 26.51 28.05 -34.37
N ALA A 314 27.40 27.15 -34.79
CA ALA A 314 28.00 27.10 -36.11
C ALA A 314 27.11 26.44 -37.17
N GLY A 315 25.90 25.95 -36.78
CA GLY A 315 24.98 25.24 -37.66
C GLY A 315 25.38 23.78 -37.92
N ILE A 316 26.27 23.20 -37.15
CA ILE A 316 26.71 21.80 -37.29
C ILE A 316 25.82 20.90 -36.43
N VAL A 317 25.43 19.76 -37.01
CA VAL A 317 24.56 18.78 -36.35
C VAL A 317 25.39 17.80 -35.53
N GLN A 318 24.98 17.60 -34.28
CA GLN A 318 25.54 16.60 -33.36
C GLN A 318 24.48 15.57 -33.01
N ARG A 319 24.77 14.27 -33.13
CA ARG A 319 23.95 13.19 -32.59
C ARG A 319 24.26 13.08 -31.09
N ARG A 320 23.24 13.16 -30.26
CA ARG A 320 23.38 12.96 -28.82
C ARG A 320 22.39 11.93 -28.29
N SER A 321 22.93 10.90 -27.65
CA SER A 321 22.11 9.91 -26.94
C SER A 321 21.44 10.56 -25.75
N VAL A 322 20.16 10.25 -25.58
CA VAL A 322 19.33 10.83 -24.52
C VAL A 322 18.58 9.76 -23.75
N THR A 323 18.32 10.03 -22.46
CA THR A 323 17.37 9.25 -21.67
C THR A 323 16.07 10.05 -21.61
N SER A 324 15.00 9.47 -22.15
CA SER A 324 13.71 10.15 -22.29
C SER A 324 12.67 9.59 -21.33
N GLY A 325 11.69 10.43 -20.96
CA GLY A 325 10.44 10.06 -20.32
C GLY A 325 9.31 10.78 -21.02
N MET A 326 8.24 10.06 -21.40
CA MET A 326 7.08 10.67 -22.06
C MET A 326 6.30 11.52 -21.06
N ILE A 327 5.90 12.72 -21.51
CA ILE A 327 4.90 13.56 -20.85
C ILE A 327 3.62 13.62 -21.72
N PRO A 328 2.47 13.95 -21.13
CA PRO A 328 1.25 14.23 -21.90
C PRO A 328 1.48 15.27 -23.00
N ASP A 329 0.61 15.31 -24.00
CA ASP A 329 0.57 16.30 -25.08
C ASP A 329 1.69 16.21 -26.14
N GLY A 330 2.17 14.99 -26.42
CA GLY A 330 3.14 14.77 -27.53
C GLY A 330 4.51 15.39 -27.28
N ARG A 331 4.88 15.62 -26.04
CA ARG A 331 6.19 16.14 -25.63
C ARG A 331 6.99 15.10 -24.87
N VAL A 332 8.30 15.27 -24.85
CA VAL A 332 9.21 14.33 -24.20
C VAL A 332 10.18 15.10 -23.30
N ALA A 333 10.20 14.74 -22.03
CA ALA A 333 11.21 15.22 -21.11
C ALA A 333 12.50 14.43 -21.26
N LEU A 334 13.62 15.12 -21.29
CA LEU A 334 14.95 14.51 -21.41
C LEU A 334 15.62 14.54 -20.02
N ARG A 335 16.00 13.37 -19.51
CA ARG A 335 16.73 13.24 -18.23
C ARG A 335 18.21 13.55 -18.37
N SER A 336 18.77 13.37 -19.59
CA SER A 336 20.17 13.61 -19.87
C SER A 336 20.42 13.82 -21.37
N GLY A 337 21.54 14.43 -21.72
CA GLY A 337 22.03 14.56 -23.09
C GLY A 337 21.81 15.93 -23.73
N VAL A 338 20.85 16.75 -23.28
CA VAL A 338 20.56 18.09 -23.85
C VAL A 338 20.34 19.09 -22.71
N LYS A 339 20.67 20.35 -22.96
CA LYS A 339 20.48 21.47 -22.04
C LYS A 339 19.40 22.41 -22.56
N ALA A 340 18.74 23.12 -21.64
CA ALA A 340 17.82 24.19 -21.99
C ALA A 340 18.52 25.26 -22.86
N GLY A 341 17.81 25.76 -23.90
CA GLY A 341 18.33 26.72 -24.86
C GLY A 341 19.04 26.12 -26.06
N GLU A 342 19.44 24.82 -26.05
CA GLU A 342 19.97 24.16 -27.22
C GLU A 342 18.87 23.96 -28.31
N ARG A 343 19.26 23.95 -29.56
CA ARG A 343 18.34 23.77 -30.68
C ARG A 343 18.33 22.33 -31.15
N VAL A 344 17.16 21.68 -31.13
CA VAL A 344 16.97 20.30 -31.60
C VAL A 344 16.25 20.30 -32.94
N VAL A 345 16.62 19.37 -33.81
CA VAL A 345 15.96 19.17 -35.10
C VAL A 345 14.63 18.49 -34.90
N VAL A 346 13.54 19.11 -35.33
CA VAL A 346 12.17 18.57 -35.23
C VAL A 346 11.73 17.98 -36.56
N ARG A 347 12.03 18.66 -37.68
CA ARG A 347 11.68 18.18 -39.04
C ARG A 347 12.87 18.22 -40.00
N GLY A 348 12.85 17.32 -40.99
CA GLY A 348 13.93 17.19 -41.96
C GLY A 348 15.05 16.26 -41.49
N VAL A 349 14.82 15.46 -40.48
CA VAL A 349 15.76 14.52 -39.85
C VAL A 349 16.42 13.59 -40.85
N GLN A 350 15.69 13.14 -41.89
CA GLN A 350 16.19 12.25 -42.95
C GLN A 350 17.26 12.90 -43.86
N LYS A 351 17.42 14.22 -43.79
CA LYS A 351 18.39 14.99 -44.56
C LYS A 351 19.65 15.32 -43.74
N VAL A 352 19.67 14.94 -42.49
CA VAL A 352 20.70 15.31 -41.52
C VAL A 352 21.74 14.20 -41.40
N ALA A 353 23.02 14.58 -41.37
CA ALA A 353 24.10 13.68 -41.02
C ALA A 353 24.97 14.31 -39.93
N PRO A 354 25.40 13.57 -38.90
CA PRO A 354 26.27 14.07 -37.86
C PRO A 354 27.55 14.71 -38.42
N GLY A 355 27.93 15.87 -37.89
CA GLY A 355 29.11 16.61 -38.31
C GLY A 355 28.93 17.45 -39.57
N LYS A 356 27.76 17.48 -40.20
CA LYS A 356 27.49 18.29 -41.40
C LYS A 356 26.71 19.57 -41.05
N PRO A 357 26.97 20.67 -41.80
CA PRO A 357 26.23 21.92 -41.60
C PRO A 357 24.79 21.80 -42.14
N VAL A 358 23.86 22.46 -41.49
CA VAL A 358 22.43 22.58 -41.87
C VAL A 358 22.00 24.04 -41.89
N THR A 359 21.00 24.34 -42.71
CA THR A 359 20.35 25.66 -42.68
C THR A 359 19.11 25.55 -41.78
N THR A 360 19.11 26.28 -40.67
CA THR A 360 18.05 26.23 -39.70
C THR A 360 16.90 27.17 -40.01
N ALA A 361 15.67 26.65 -40.06
CA ALA A 361 14.46 27.44 -39.99
C ALA A 361 13.82 27.22 -38.58
N SER A 362 13.37 28.27 -37.95
CA SER A 362 12.66 28.15 -36.65
C SER A 362 11.30 27.47 -36.89
N ALA A 363 11.04 26.39 -36.21
CA ALA A 363 9.69 25.80 -36.17
C ALA A 363 8.74 26.82 -35.53
N LYS A 364 7.67 27.19 -36.25
CA LYS A 364 6.60 28.02 -35.73
C LYS A 364 5.92 27.21 -34.62
N GLU A 365 5.78 27.76 -33.45
CA GLU A 365 4.96 27.17 -32.37
C GLU A 365 3.60 26.79 -32.97
N ALA A 366 3.28 25.50 -32.92
CA ALA A 366 1.94 25.06 -33.27
C ALA A 366 1.03 25.54 -32.15
N ASP A 367 0.31 26.64 -32.42
CA ASP A 367 -0.78 27.12 -31.57
C ASP A 367 -1.74 25.96 -31.32
N GLY A 368 -1.82 25.56 -30.04
CA GLY A 368 -2.81 24.62 -29.54
C GLY A 368 -4.22 25.15 -29.78
N LYS A 369 -5.00 24.40 -30.48
CA LYS A 369 -6.45 24.49 -30.52
C LYS A 369 -7.05 23.28 -29.85
#